data_8ae793576617f1f024284fc01760859a
#
_entry.id   8ae793576617f1f024284fc01760859a
#
_cell.length_a   1.000
_cell.length_b   1.000
_cell.length_c   1.000
_cell.angle_alpha   90.00
_cell.angle_beta   90.00
_cell.angle_gamma   90.00
#
_symmetry.space_group_name_H-M   'P 1'
#
loop_
_entity.id
_entity.type
_entity.pdbx_description
1 polymer ?
#
loop_
_entity_poly.entity_id
_entity_poly.type
_entity_poly.pdbx_seq_one_letter_code
_entity_poly.pdbx_strand_id
1 'polypeptide(L)'
;MSFIDFSSRAINDYRLVNGKKKFKKYRDVFDQAVALYGVPKEVITAFWAMETDFGAVQGDFNTLNSLASLAFDCRRPELFQPEFIAAMQLIDRGDIYYDTTGAWAGEIGQVQMLPQDILEFGIDGNEDGRISLKETPEDAILTAANLINHMGWVKGAPWLEEVLLPRVFYWQLAGFGRGRPLKDWK
;
A
#
# COMPACT_ATOMS: atom_id res chain seq x y z
N MET A 1 9.53 21.03 -4.94
CA MET A 1 8.11 21.19 -4.55
C MET A 1 8.05 21.22 -3.03
N SER A 2 7.32 22.19 -2.42
CA SER A 2 7.15 22.23 -0.97
C SER A 2 6.21 21.10 -0.50
N PHE A 3 6.26 20.78 0.80
CA PHE A 3 5.31 19.80 1.37
C PHE A 3 3.85 20.26 1.22
N ILE A 4 3.61 21.57 1.36
CA ILE A 4 2.27 22.16 1.20
C ILE A 4 1.75 21.96 -0.24
N ASP A 5 2.60 22.24 -1.25
CA ASP A 5 2.22 22.02 -2.65
C ASP A 5 1.99 20.52 -2.96
N PHE A 6 2.80 19.65 -2.38
CA PHE A 6 2.63 18.20 -2.51
C PHE A 6 1.31 17.74 -1.88
N SER A 7 1.08 18.09 -0.62
CA SER A 7 -0.12 17.66 0.11
C SER A 7 -1.41 18.18 -0.53
N SER A 8 -1.44 19.42 -1.02
CA SER A 8 -2.61 19.99 -1.70
C SER A 8 -2.94 19.28 -3.02
N ARG A 9 -1.93 18.73 -3.72
CA ARG A 9 -2.13 17.91 -4.92
C ARG A 9 -2.52 16.48 -4.58
N ALA A 10 -1.94 15.93 -3.52
CA ALA A 10 -2.23 14.57 -3.04
C ALA A 10 -3.64 14.47 -2.45
N ILE A 11 -4.07 15.49 -1.69
CA ILE A 11 -5.41 15.57 -1.08
C ILE A 11 -6.27 16.48 -1.96
N ASN A 12 -6.86 15.91 -3.01
CA ASN A 12 -7.69 16.62 -3.98
C ASN A 12 -9.15 16.15 -3.94
N ASP A 13 -10.06 16.94 -4.53
CA ASP A 13 -11.49 16.65 -4.53
C ASP A 13 -11.83 15.31 -5.19
N TYR A 14 -11.08 14.92 -6.23
CA TYR A 14 -11.28 13.62 -6.88
C TYR A 14 -11.11 12.46 -5.88
N ARG A 15 -10.01 12.45 -5.11
CA ARG A 15 -9.74 11.41 -4.12
C ARG A 15 -10.73 11.43 -2.97
N LEU A 16 -11.11 12.63 -2.49
CA LEU A 16 -12.09 12.77 -1.40
C LEU A 16 -13.48 12.28 -1.82
N VAL A 17 -13.95 12.67 -3.00
CA VAL A 17 -15.27 12.26 -3.50
C VAL A 17 -15.29 10.77 -3.82
N ASN A 18 -14.27 10.25 -4.50
CA ASN A 18 -14.23 8.84 -4.85
C ASN A 18 -13.97 7.95 -3.64
N GLY A 19 -13.17 8.37 -2.66
CA GLY A 19 -13.02 7.64 -1.39
C GLY A 19 -14.35 7.43 -0.68
N LYS A 20 -15.19 8.47 -0.58
CA LYS A 20 -16.54 8.35 -0.02
C LYS A 20 -17.42 7.37 -0.81
N LYS A 21 -17.31 7.35 -2.16
CA LYS A 21 -18.04 6.37 -2.99
C LYS A 21 -17.52 4.95 -2.73
N LYS A 22 -16.20 4.77 -2.56
CA LYS A 22 -15.60 3.46 -2.25
C LYS A 22 -16.07 2.95 -0.88
N PHE A 23 -16.13 3.80 0.15
CA PHE A 23 -16.72 3.44 1.45
C PHE A 23 -18.14 2.89 1.33
N LYS A 24 -18.97 3.52 0.50
CA LYS A 24 -20.35 3.07 0.29
C LYS A 24 -20.39 1.76 -0.49
N LYS A 25 -19.56 1.64 -1.55
CA LYS A 25 -19.59 0.47 -2.45
C LYS A 25 -19.05 -0.79 -1.77
N TYR A 26 -17.95 -0.67 -1.01
CA TYR A 26 -17.25 -1.79 -0.38
C TYR A 26 -17.39 -1.79 1.15
N ARG A 27 -18.55 -1.35 1.64
CA ARG A 27 -18.79 -1.15 3.07
C ARG A 27 -18.46 -2.39 3.89
N ASP A 28 -19.00 -3.54 3.49
CA ASP A 28 -18.86 -4.79 4.24
C ASP A 28 -17.39 -5.24 4.30
N VAL A 29 -16.65 -5.06 3.21
CA VAL A 29 -15.21 -5.38 3.14
C VAL A 29 -14.39 -4.45 4.03
N PHE A 30 -14.69 -3.15 4.06
CA PHE A 30 -14.04 -2.22 4.98
C PHE A 30 -14.37 -2.54 6.44
N ASP A 31 -15.62 -2.87 6.75
CA ASP A 31 -16.04 -3.23 8.10
C ASP A 31 -15.31 -4.53 8.55
N GLN A 32 -15.15 -5.51 7.65
CA GLN A 32 -14.34 -6.71 7.87
C GLN A 32 -12.87 -6.37 8.11
N ALA A 33 -12.25 -5.54 7.27
CA ALA A 33 -10.86 -5.12 7.42
C ALA A 33 -10.61 -4.44 8.77
N VAL A 34 -11.50 -3.53 9.19
CA VAL A 34 -11.44 -2.86 10.51
C VAL A 34 -11.57 -3.86 11.65
N ALA A 35 -12.49 -4.82 11.54
CA ALA A 35 -12.69 -5.83 12.57
C ALA A 35 -11.47 -6.73 12.76
N LEU A 36 -10.92 -7.24 11.65
CA LEU A 36 -9.79 -8.18 11.65
C LEU A 36 -8.45 -7.51 12.03
N TYR A 37 -8.15 -6.38 11.41
CA TYR A 37 -6.82 -5.78 11.47
C TYR A 37 -6.76 -4.51 12.33
N GLY A 38 -7.91 -3.94 12.71
CA GLY A 38 -7.95 -2.72 13.52
C GLY A 38 -7.48 -1.45 12.81
N VAL A 39 -7.25 -1.51 11.50
CA VAL A 39 -6.85 -0.36 10.67
C VAL A 39 -8.09 0.42 10.24
N PRO A 40 -8.19 1.73 10.53
CA PRO A 40 -9.34 2.52 10.11
C PRO A 40 -9.53 2.51 8.60
N LYS A 41 -10.77 2.44 8.15
CA LYS A 41 -11.09 2.47 6.71
C LYS A 41 -10.55 3.71 6.00
N GLU A 42 -10.45 4.83 6.71
CA GLU A 42 -9.88 6.07 6.20
C GLU A 42 -8.40 5.92 5.83
N VAL A 43 -7.64 5.18 6.64
CA VAL A 43 -6.22 4.88 6.39
C VAL A 43 -6.06 3.95 5.19
N ILE A 44 -6.84 2.86 5.15
CA ILE A 44 -6.83 1.91 4.03
C ILE A 44 -7.21 2.63 2.72
N THR A 45 -8.23 3.49 2.77
CA THR A 45 -8.68 4.26 1.60
C THR A 45 -7.64 5.27 1.14
N ALA A 46 -6.97 5.95 2.07
CA ALA A 46 -5.89 6.89 1.76
C ALA A 46 -4.72 6.17 1.09
N PHE A 47 -4.33 5.01 1.60
CA PHE A 47 -3.31 4.15 0.99
C PHE A 47 -3.71 3.79 -0.45
N TRP A 48 -4.89 3.21 -0.66
CA TRP A 48 -5.40 2.86 -1.99
C TRP A 48 -5.48 4.05 -2.96
N ALA A 49 -5.91 5.23 -2.46
CA ALA A 49 -5.96 6.45 -3.25
C ALA A 49 -4.57 6.95 -3.66
N MET A 50 -3.61 6.91 -2.74
CA MET A 50 -2.25 7.42 -2.99
C MET A 50 -1.47 6.53 -3.95
N GLU A 51 -1.66 5.22 -3.89
CA GLU A 51 -0.97 4.26 -4.74
C GLU A 51 -1.44 4.32 -6.19
N THR A 52 -2.75 4.26 -6.43
CA THR A 52 -3.26 4.03 -7.80
C THR A 52 -4.51 4.83 -8.16
N ASP A 53 -4.91 5.84 -7.37
CA ASP A 53 -6.22 6.48 -7.53
C ASP A 53 -7.37 5.45 -7.58
N PHE A 54 -7.39 4.52 -6.61
CA PHE A 54 -8.37 3.44 -6.49
C PHE A 54 -8.36 2.43 -7.65
N GLY A 55 -7.19 2.10 -8.15
CA GLY A 55 -6.97 1.16 -9.23
C GLY A 55 -7.04 1.78 -10.63
N ALA A 56 -7.18 3.11 -10.73
CA ALA A 56 -7.24 3.79 -12.02
C ALA A 56 -5.88 3.82 -12.76
N VAL A 57 -4.78 3.82 -12.03
CA VAL A 57 -3.41 3.88 -12.58
C VAL A 57 -2.56 2.82 -11.89
N GLN A 58 -2.41 1.66 -12.51
CA GLN A 58 -1.71 0.51 -11.92
C GLN A 58 -0.36 0.20 -12.60
N GLY A 59 0.02 0.97 -13.62
CA GLY A 59 1.19 0.70 -14.45
C GLY A 59 0.90 -0.25 -15.61
N ASP A 60 1.76 -0.18 -16.62
CA ASP A 60 1.64 -0.88 -17.90
C ASP A 60 2.89 -1.69 -18.27
N PHE A 61 3.89 -1.76 -17.38
CA PHE A 61 5.07 -2.58 -17.57
C PHE A 61 4.73 -4.06 -17.31
N ASN A 62 5.21 -4.95 -18.17
CA ASN A 62 5.10 -6.38 -17.88
C ASN A 62 5.93 -6.69 -16.62
N THR A 63 5.24 -7.15 -15.58
CA THR A 63 5.82 -7.38 -14.25
C THR A 63 6.97 -8.36 -14.28
N LEU A 64 6.80 -9.49 -14.98
CA LEU A 64 7.83 -10.53 -15.03
C LEU A 64 9.09 -10.05 -15.74
N ASN A 65 8.94 -9.32 -16.87
CA ASN A 65 10.08 -8.75 -17.60
C ASN A 65 10.80 -7.67 -16.78
N SER A 66 10.04 -6.83 -16.06
CA SER A 66 10.61 -5.82 -15.17
C SER A 66 11.44 -6.48 -14.06
N LEU A 67 10.87 -7.45 -13.36
CA LEU A 67 11.54 -8.16 -12.28
C LEU A 67 12.74 -8.98 -12.77
N ALA A 68 12.65 -9.66 -13.93
CA ALA A 68 13.78 -10.36 -14.52
C ALA A 68 14.94 -9.41 -14.81
N SER A 69 14.66 -8.24 -15.38
CA SER A 69 15.66 -7.21 -15.68
C SER A 69 16.31 -6.66 -14.41
N LEU A 70 15.50 -6.38 -13.38
CA LEU A 70 15.99 -5.87 -12.11
C LEU A 70 16.73 -6.93 -11.28
N ALA A 71 16.32 -8.18 -11.33
CA ALA A 71 17.00 -9.31 -10.68
C ALA A 71 18.38 -9.60 -11.30
N PHE A 72 18.53 -9.34 -12.60
CA PHE A 72 19.81 -9.46 -13.31
C PHE A 72 20.72 -8.23 -13.08
N ASP A 73 20.15 -7.07 -12.76
CA ASP A 73 20.91 -5.84 -12.51
C ASP A 73 21.74 -5.95 -11.22
N CYS A 74 23.04 -5.64 -11.32
CA CYS A 74 23.99 -5.81 -10.21
C CYS A 74 23.82 -4.78 -9.06
N ARG A 75 22.92 -3.79 -9.19
CA ARG A 75 22.76 -2.73 -8.18
C ARG A 75 21.99 -3.17 -6.94
N ARG A 76 20.95 -4.00 -7.10
CA ARG A 76 20.09 -4.49 -5.99
C ARG A 76 19.57 -5.91 -6.23
N PRO A 77 20.45 -6.88 -6.55
CA PRO A 77 20.02 -8.25 -6.84
C PRO A 77 19.37 -8.92 -5.62
N GLU A 78 19.85 -8.61 -4.42
CA GLU A 78 19.33 -9.14 -3.15
C GLU A 78 17.86 -8.76 -2.91
N LEU A 79 17.41 -7.65 -3.47
CA LEU A 79 16.01 -7.23 -3.41
C LEU A 79 15.19 -7.92 -4.52
N PHE A 80 15.65 -7.86 -5.77
CA PHE A 80 14.81 -8.21 -6.90
C PHE A 80 14.85 -9.69 -7.30
N GLN A 81 15.89 -10.44 -6.94
CA GLN A 81 15.92 -11.89 -7.18
C GLN A 81 14.80 -12.63 -6.42
N PRO A 82 14.59 -12.38 -5.11
CA PRO A 82 13.47 -12.97 -4.40
C PRO A 82 12.11 -12.56 -4.98
N GLU A 83 11.96 -11.29 -5.41
CA GLU A 83 10.70 -10.81 -6.01
C GLU A 83 10.40 -11.50 -7.34
N PHE A 84 11.42 -11.73 -8.17
CA PHE A 84 11.24 -12.47 -9.41
C PHE A 84 10.79 -13.92 -9.15
N ILE A 85 11.40 -14.59 -8.16
CA ILE A 85 11.01 -15.96 -7.77
C ILE A 85 9.57 -15.95 -7.22
N ALA A 86 9.23 -14.97 -6.38
CA ALA A 86 7.88 -14.83 -5.85
C ALA A 86 6.83 -14.59 -6.96
N ALA A 87 7.18 -13.81 -7.99
CA ALA A 87 6.29 -13.62 -9.15
C ALA A 87 6.03 -14.95 -9.89
N MET A 88 7.04 -15.79 -10.04
CA MET A 88 6.86 -17.14 -10.63
C MET A 88 5.95 -18.03 -9.77
N GLN A 89 6.06 -17.95 -8.43
CA GLN A 89 5.18 -18.68 -7.51
C GLN A 89 3.73 -18.18 -7.58
N LEU A 90 3.52 -16.85 -7.72
CA LEU A 90 2.18 -16.28 -7.92
C LEU A 90 1.55 -16.74 -9.26
N ILE A 91 2.36 -16.91 -10.31
CA ILE A 91 1.90 -17.47 -11.59
C ILE A 91 1.50 -18.94 -11.42
N ASP A 92 2.32 -19.73 -10.73
CA ASP A 92 2.04 -21.16 -10.49
C ASP A 92 0.77 -21.35 -9.63
N ARG A 93 0.53 -20.45 -8.68
CA ARG A 93 -0.69 -20.41 -7.87
C ARG A 93 -1.92 -19.89 -8.63
N GLY A 94 -1.73 -19.19 -9.74
CA GLY A 94 -2.79 -18.63 -10.58
C GLY A 94 -3.29 -17.26 -10.16
N ASP A 95 -2.59 -16.57 -9.28
CA ASP A 95 -2.94 -15.22 -8.82
C ASP A 95 -2.59 -14.13 -9.84
N ILE A 96 -1.53 -14.35 -10.61
CA ILE A 96 -1.12 -13.49 -11.72
C ILE A 96 -0.81 -14.33 -12.96
N TYR A 97 -0.59 -13.66 -14.10
CA TYR A 97 -0.29 -14.29 -15.39
C TYR A 97 1.02 -13.79 -15.97
N TYR A 98 1.55 -14.49 -16.99
CA TYR A 98 2.79 -14.10 -17.70
C TYR A 98 2.71 -12.70 -18.33
N ASP A 99 1.53 -12.25 -18.69
CA ASP A 99 1.25 -10.94 -19.27
C ASP A 99 0.76 -9.90 -18.25
N THR A 100 0.75 -10.23 -16.96
CA THR A 100 0.37 -9.29 -15.90
C THR A 100 1.25 -8.05 -15.97
N THR A 101 0.59 -6.88 -15.93
CA THR A 101 1.25 -5.58 -15.91
C THR A 101 1.16 -4.91 -14.55
N GLY A 102 2.15 -4.08 -14.27
CA GLY A 102 2.28 -3.32 -13.02
C GLY A 102 3.20 -2.11 -13.18
N ALA A 103 3.75 -1.62 -12.09
CA ALA A 103 4.74 -0.55 -12.12
C ALA A 103 6.09 -1.04 -12.66
N TRP A 104 6.98 -0.11 -12.97
CA TRP A 104 8.27 -0.39 -13.59
C TRP A 104 9.22 -1.23 -12.71
N ALA A 105 9.07 -1.18 -11.39
CA ALA A 105 9.89 -1.95 -10.45
C ALA A 105 9.22 -3.26 -9.99
N GLY A 106 8.09 -3.65 -10.63
CA GLY A 106 7.47 -4.95 -10.44
C GLY A 106 6.30 -4.96 -9.46
N GLU A 107 5.94 -3.81 -8.90
CA GLU A 107 4.76 -3.69 -8.03
C GLU A 107 3.49 -3.96 -8.82
N ILE A 108 2.54 -4.66 -8.18
CA ILE A 108 1.31 -5.17 -8.80
C ILE A 108 0.07 -4.63 -8.11
N GLY A 109 -0.92 -4.28 -8.92
CA GLY A 109 -2.29 -4.11 -8.49
C GLY A 109 -2.62 -2.77 -7.86
N GLN A 110 -3.82 -2.69 -7.32
CA GLN A 110 -4.44 -1.45 -6.87
C GLN A 110 -3.74 -0.81 -5.66
N VAL A 111 -2.94 -1.58 -4.93
CA VAL A 111 -2.19 -1.17 -3.74
C VAL A 111 -0.68 -1.36 -3.90
N GLN A 112 -0.22 -1.59 -5.14
CA GLN A 112 1.19 -1.55 -5.56
C GLN A 112 2.12 -2.38 -4.66
N MET A 113 1.82 -3.68 -4.55
CA MET A 113 2.62 -4.58 -3.74
C MET A 113 3.62 -5.37 -4.58
N LEU A 114 4.79 -5.61 -4.02
CA LEU A 114 5.75 -6.54 -4.59
C LEU A 114 5.30 -7.98 -4.43
N PRO A 115 5.73 -8.90 -5.31
CA PRO A 115 5.29 -10.29 -5.28
C PRO A 115 5.49 -11.03 -3.95
N GLN A 116 6.59 -10.79 -3.23
CA GLN A 116 6.79 -11.38 -1.89
C GLN A 116 5.72 -10.90 -0.91
N ASP A 117 5.40 -9.61 -0.92
CA ASP A 117 4.35 -9.07 -0.06
C ASP A 117 2.99 -9.68 -0.36
N ILE A 118 2.70 -9.97 -1.65
CA ILE A 118 1.46 -10.64 -2.04
C ILE A 118 1.43 -12.10 -1.55
N LEU A 119 2.56 -12.80 -1.62
CA LEU A 119 2.66 -14.17 -1.07
C LEU A 119 2.45 -14.21 0.44
N GLU A 120 3.00 -13.22 1.16
CA GLU A 120 3.01 -13.19 2.63
C GLU A 120 1.73 -12.58 3.22
N PHE A 121 1.22 -11.49 2.62
CA PHE A 121 0.13 -10.69 3.18
C PHE A 121 -1.15 -10.73 2.36
N GLY A 122 -1.12 -11.31 1.18
CA GLY A 122 -2.28 -11.35 0.29
C GLY A 122 -3.48 -12.08 0.91
N ILE A 123 -4.66 -11.50 0.72
CA ILE A 123 -5.93 -12.03 1.21
C ILE A 123 -6.89 -12.16 0.03
N ASP A 124 -7.46 -13.35 -0.13
CA ASP A 124 -8.60 -13.60 -1.01
C ASP A 124 -9.86 -13.03 -0.33
N GLY A 125 -10.23 -11.82 -0.70
CA GLY A 125 -11.28 -11.07 -0.02
C GLY A 125 -12.68 -11.35 -0.54
N ASN A 126 -12.80 -11.90 -1.74
CA ASN A 126 -14.06 -12.31 -2.35
C ASN A 126 -14.28 -13.84 -2.30
N GLU A 127 -13.31 -14.59 -1.73
CA GLU A 127 -13.36 -16.04 -1.54
C GLU A 127 -13.51 -16.82 -2.88
N ASP A 128 -12.88 -16.31 -3.96
CA ASP A 128 -12.91 -16.99 -5.27
C ASP A 128 -11.75 -17.98 -5.47
N GLY A 129 -10.88 -18.14 -4.48
CA GLY A 129 -9.73 -19.03 -4.48
C GLY A 129 -8.46 -18.43 -5.07
N ARG A 130 -8.42 -17.12 -5.33
CA ARG A 130 -7.29 -16.39 -5.91
C ARG A 130 -7.06 -15.06 -5.19
N ILE A 131 -5.84 -14.54 -5.28
CA ILE A 131 -5.52 -13.21 -4.78
C ILE A 131 -5.20 -12.30 -5.98
N SER A 132 -6.19 -11.53 -6.42
CA SER A 132 -6.07 -10.65 -7.58
C SER A 132 -6.08 -9.17 -7.18
N LEU A 133 -4.95 -8.65 -6.73
CA LEU A 133 -4.85 -7.23 -6.33
C LEU A 133 -5.09 -6.27 -7.50
N LYS A 134 -4.99 -6.76 -8.73
CA LYS A 134 -5.20 -5.95 -9.94
C LYS A 134 -6.68 -5.76 -10.26
N GLU A 135 -7.48 -6.80 -10.12
CA GLU A 135 -8.85 -6.85 -10.62
C GLU A 135 -9.88 -6.78 -9.49
N THR A 136 -9.56 -7.32 -8.31
CA THR A 136 -10.47 -7.49 -7.18
C THR A 136 -10.21 -6.46 -6.08
N PRO A 137 -11.08 -5.43 -5.95
CA PRO A 137 -10.94 -4.45 -4.88
C PRO A 137 -11.04 -5.02 -3.47
N GLU A 138 -11.81 -6.09 -3.27
CA GLU A 138 -11.96 -6.79 -2.00
C GLU A 138 -10.62 -7.34 -1.52
N ASP A 139 -9.88 -8.00 -2.41
CA ASP A 139 -8.53 -8.50 -2.15
C ASP A 139 -7.57 -7.35 -1.81
N ALA A 140 -7.62 -6.27 -2.61
CA ALA A 140 -6.77 -5.12 -2.41
C ALA A 140 -7.01 -4.42 -1.06
N ILE A 141 -8.27 -4.28 -0.63
CA ILE A 141 -8.65 -3.64 0.65
C ILE A 141 -8.18 -4.49 1.84
N LEU A 142 -8.46 -5.80 1.82
CA LEU A 142 -8.10 -6.69 2.92
C LEU A 142 -6.59 -6.91 2.99
N THR A 143 -5.92 -7.08 1.84
CA THR A 143 -4.46 -7.19 1.77
C THR A 143 -3.77 -5.93 2.28
N ALA A 144 -4.22 -4.73 1.88
CA ALA A 144 -3.69 -3.47 2.39
C ALA A 144 -3.83 -3.35 3.92
N ALA A 145 -5.00 -3.73 4.46
CA ALA A 145 -5.23 -3.71 5.90
C ALA A 145 -4.33 -4.70 6.64
N ASN A 146 -4.14 -5.90 6.09
CA ASN A 146 -3.25 -6.92 6.65
C ASN A 146 -1.79 -6.44 6.65
N LEU A 147 -1.30 -5.90 5.54
CA LEU A 147 0.04 -5.33 5.44
C LEU A 147 0.26 -4.21 6.46
N ILE A 148 -0.65 -3.23 6.54
CA ILE A 148 -0.54 -2.10 7.49
C ILE A 148 -0.53 -2.60 8.94
N ASN A 149 -1.34 -3.62 9.25
CA ASN A 149 -1.32 -4.25 10.58
C ASN A 149 0.03 -4.91 10.87
N HIS A 150 0.57 -5.66 9.89
CA HIS A 150 1.87 -6.31 10.02
C HIS A 150 3.02 -5.28 10.17
N MET A 151 2.94 -4.13 9.53
CA MET A 151 3.89 -3.02 9.68
C MET A 151 3.87 -2.38 11.08
N GLY A 152 3.05 -2.87 12.00
CA GLY A 152 3.01 -2.43 13.39
C GLY A 152 1.85 -1.51 13.75
N TRP A 153 0.79 -1.49 12.96
CA TRP A 153 -0.43 -0.76 13.33
C TRP A 153 -0.99 -1.30 14.65
N VAL A 154 -1.24 -0.41 15.60
CA VAL A 154 -1.86 -0.76 16.88
C VAL A 154 -3.29 -0.23 16.93
N LYS A 155 -4.25 -1.13 17.01
CA LYS A 155 -5.68 -0.80 17.08
C LYS A 155 -5.96 0.16 18.25
N GLY A 156 -6.59 1.30 17.93
CA GLY A 156 -6.97 2.31 18.93
C GLY A 156 -5.82 3.20 19.43
N ALA A 157 -4.58 2.96 19.00
CA ALA A 157 -3.49 3.89 19.29
C ALA A 157 -3.63 5.18 18.47
N PRO A 158 -3.26 6.34 19.03
CA PRO A 158 -3.20 7.59 18.29
C PRO A 158 -2.11 7.48 17.20
N TRP A 159 -2.50 7.70 15.96
CA TRP A 159 -1.60 7.63 14.81
C TRP A 159 -1.27 9.02 14.23
N LEU A 160 -2.02 10.04 14.63
CA LEU A 160 -1.81 11.43 14.25
C LEU A 160 -2.27 12.33 15.40
N GLU A 161 -1.43 13.27 15.81
CA GLU A 161 -1.74 14.24 16.84
C GLU A 161 -1.23 15.63 16.40
N GLU A 162 -2.11 16.63 16.39
CA GLU A 162 -1.73 18.02 16.10
C GLU A 162 -1.04 18.62 17.32
N VAL A 163 0.10 19.26 17.10
CA VAL A 163 0.91 19.86 18.17
C VAL A 163 1.22 21.32 17.87
N LEU A 164 1.35 22.14 18.91
CA LEU A 164 1.86 23.50 18.81
C LEU A 164 3.37 23.50 19.03
N LEU A 165 4.10 23.91 18.00
CA LEU A 165 5.56 24.04 18.13
C LEU A 165 5.93 25.27 18.95
N PRO A 166 6.94 25.19 19.83
CA PRO A 166 7.47 26.36 20.53
C PRO A 166 8.11 27.34 19.52
N ARG A 167 8.23 28.63 19.92
CA ARG A 167 8.86 29.68 19.06
C ARG A 167 10.28 29.29 18.63
N VAL A 168 11.03 28.61 19.50
CA VAL A 168 12.34 28.06 19.20
C VAL A 168 12.21 26.55 19.14
N PHE A 169 12.34 25.99 17.96
CA PHE A 169 12.28 24.55 17.74
C PHE A 169 13.55 24.06 17.05
N TYR A 170 14.12 22.98 17.56
CA TYR A 170 15.32 22.36 16.99
C TYR A 170 14.94 21.50 15.78
N TRP A 171 14.91 22.08 14.61
CA TRP A 171 14.50 21.42 13.35
C TRP A 171 15.32 20.16 13.02
N GLN A 172 16.54 20.03 13.58
CA GLN A 172 17.34 18.81 13.45
C GLN A 172 16.67 17.58 14.11
N LEU A 173 15.69 17.79 14.98
CA LEU A 173 14.93 16.72 15.60
C LEU A 173 13.81 16.21 14.70
N ALA A 174 13.38 16.99 13.71
CA ALA A 174 12.37 16.59 12.74
C ALA A 174 12.99 15.81 11.59
N GLY A 175 12.26 14.82 11.06
CA GLY A 175 12.64 14.08 9.86
C GLY A 175 12.47 12.57 9.99
N PHE A 176 12.45 11.92 8.84
CA PHE A 176 12.40 10.46 8.75
C PHE A 176 13.63 9.82 9.39
N GLY A 177 13.44 8.70 10.07
CA GLY A 177 14.52 7.96 10.73
C GLY A 177 15.03 8.57 12.04
N ARG A 178 14.37 9.60 12.56
CA ARG A 178 14.68 10.25 13.84
C ARG A 178 13.54 10.12 14.86
N GLY A 179 12.88 8.95 14.85
CA GLY A 179 11.81 8.66 15.80
C GLY A 179 12.25 8.80 17.26
N ARG A 180 11.40 9.40 18.08
CA ARG A 180 11.55 9.50 19.52
C ARG A 180 10.29 9.00 20.22
N PRO A 181 10.40 8.52 21.44
CA PRO A 181 9.21 8.19 22.22
C PRO A 181 8.25 9.39 22.31
N LEU A 182 6.95 9.14 22.22
CA LEU A 182 5.92 10.19 22.25
C LEU A 182 6.06 11.12 23.47
N LYS A 183 6.47 10.59 24.63
CA LYS A 183 6.73 11.36 25.86
C LYS A 183 7.78 12.45 25.68
N ASP A 184 8.70 12.30 24.70
CA ASP A 184 9.78 13.28 24.46
C ASP A 184 9.31 14.43 23.55
N TRP A 185 8.08 14.33 23.02
CA TRP A 185 7.41 15.34 22.18
C TRP A 185 6.31 16.11 22.92
N LYS A 186 5.91 15.64 24.08
CA LYS A 186 4.94 16.27 24.99
C LYS A 186 5.64 17.01 26.10
#